data_0454313b6e91db5c5274db8b502dac74
#
_entry.id   0454313b6e91db5c5274db8b502dac74
#
_cell.length_a   1.000
_cell.length_b   1.000
_cell.length_c   1.000
_cell.angle_alpha   90.00
_cell.angle_beta   90.00
_cell.angle_gamma   90.00
#
_symmetry.space_group_name_H-M   'P 1'
#
loop_
_entity.id
_entity.type
_entity.pdbx_description
1 polymer ?
#
loop_
_entity_poly.entity_id
_entity_poly.type
_entity_poly.pdbx_seq_one_letter_code
_entity_poly.pdbx_strand_id
1 'polypeptide(L)'
;SGDTSYIPVLEAELRHDQPDVIKTELLIGLFRLGAMGLNQKIIQFLSYTEASIRHAALNLYEIIEDEDMDRIILMLNDSVDQIRKAASDKLLNAPYQNPLRLIKALVLPGRKIREGVFELLENLNIKELDMFRYAQAEIETGYLDLIERQSIKNLPASSERDLLQDHLKEKMLSRLENVLRALSAQDPTGRMRIVCHGVFSQDARQRSNSLEALEEVLDTSLSKIMIPLLEIHSTSETIKIGRKKFNLPSIGNNHTAVYNHLLKKRDWVVVILTLAIAKKEDTKHLIGKQISQLAESENLQIQKMAISALTE
;
A
#
# COMPACT_ATOMS: atom_id res chain seq x y z
N SER A 1 14.52 -40.17 9.42
CA SER A 1 13.16 -40.05 10.01
C SER A 1 13.32 -40.06 11.53
N GLY A 2 12.99 -38.94 12.17
CA GLY A 2 12.99 -38.81 13.62
C GLY A 2 11.76 -39.49 14.25
N ASP A 3 11.82 -39.77 15.54
CA ASP A 3 10.69 -40.33 16.29
C ASP A 3 9.61 -39.25 16.52
N THR A 4 8.49 -39.39 15.85
CA THR A 4 7.37 -38.44 15.90
C THR A 4 6.69 -38.36 17.28
N SER A 5 6.98 -39.30 18.19
CA SER A 5 6.46 -39.28 19.58
C SER A 5 6.93 -38.07 20.38
N TYR A 6 8.03 -37.40 19.93
CA TYR A 6 8.52 -36.18 20.55
C TYR A 6 7.79 -34.90 20.12
N ILE A 7 6.96 -34.93 19.07
CA ILE A 7 6.25 -33.72 18.59
C ILE A 7 5.43 -33.07 19.74
N PRO A 8 4.57 -33.80 20.51
CA PRO A 8 3.80 -33.18 21.59
C PRO A 8 4.67 -32.54 22.69
N VAL A 9 5.84 -33.11 22.94
CA VAL A 9 6.79 -32.60 23.96
C VAL A 9 7.39 -31.27 23.46
N LEU A 10 7.87 -31.23 22.22
CA LEU A 10 8.43 -30.01 21.63
C LEU A 10 7.38 -28.89 21.51
N GLU A 11 6.12 -29.23 21.19
CA GLU A 11 5.02 -28.28 21.16
C GLU A 11 4.67 -27.72 22.55
N ALA A 12 4.73 -28.56 23.58
CA ALA A 12 4.52 -28.12 24.95
C ALA A 12 5.63 -27.16 25.40
N GLU A 13 6.89 -27.51 25.15
CA GLU A 13 8.04 -26.66 25.46
C GLU A 13 8.02 -25.33 24.69
N LEU A 14 7.55 -25.32 23.47
CA LEU A 14 7.42 -24.08 22.67
C LEU A 14 6.41 -23.08 23.26
N ARG A 15 5.45 -23.53 24.07
CA ARG A 15 4.47 -22.68 24.76
C ARG A 15 5.01 -22.04 26.03
N HIS A 16 6.09 -22.59 26.61
CA HIS A 16 6.74 -22.02 27.77
C HIS A 16 7.61 -20.81 27.42
N ASP A 17 7.88 -19.97 28.41
CA ASP A 17 8.79 -18.83 28.22
C ASP A 17 10.24 -19.32 28.20
N GLN A 18 10.69 -19.70 27.01
CA GLN A 18 12.01 -20.25 26.75
C GLN A 18 12.93 -19.16 26.15
N PRO A 19 14.24 -19.25 26.36
CA PRO A 19 15.21 -18.44 25.63
C PRO A 19 15.06 -18.57 24.11
N ASP A 20 15.32 -17.49 23.39
CA ASP A 20 15.09 -17.41 21.94
C ASP A 20 15.85 -18.47 21.12
N VAL A 21 17.07 -18.81 21.56
CA VAL A 21 17.86 -19.89 20.95
C VAL A 21 17.12 -21.24 21.07
N ILE A 22 16.53 -21.51 22.23
CA ILE A 22 15.77 -22.75 22.46
C ILE A 22 14.49 -22.75 21.62
N LYS A 23 13.75 -21.63 21.55
CA LYS A 23 12.56 -21.53 20.68
C LYS A 23 12.91 -21.82 19.22
N THR A 24 14.03 -21.30 18.74
CA THR A 24 14.52 -21.57 17.38
C THR A 24 14.81 -23.05 17.15
N GLU A 25 15.51 -23.71 18.07
CA GLU A 25 15.82 -25.13 17.96
C GLU A 25 14.56 -26.01 18.07
N LEU A 26 13.59 -25.64 18.91
CA LEU A 26 12.29 -26.33 19.00
C LEU A 26 11.52 -26.26 17.68
N LEU A 27 11.48 -25.09 17.03
CA LEU A 27 10.85 -24.92 15.71
C LEU A 27 11.53 -25.80 14.64
N ILE A 28 12.85 -25.80 14.60
CA ILE A 28 13.64 -26.66 13.70
C ILE A 28 13.36 -28.13 13.97
N GLY A 29 13.30 -28.52 15.24
CA GLY A 29 12.98 -29.89 15.67
C GLY A 29 11.61 -30.34 15.20
N LEU A 30 10.57 -29.50 15.39
CA LEU A 30 9.21 -29.78 14.92
C LEU A 30 9.15 -29.97 13.40
N PHE A 31 9.85 -29.13 12.65
CA PHE A 31 9.94 -29.27 11.20
C PHE A 31 10.60 -30.57 10.78
N ARG A 32 11.76 -30.91 11.38
CA ARG A 32 12.51 -32.16 11.08
C ARG A 32 11.70 -33.43 11.39
N LEU A 33 10.82 -33.35 12.38
CA LEU A 33 9.93 -34.44 12.75
C LEU A 33 8.65 -34.51 11.87
N GLY A 34 8.45 -33.54 10.97
CA GLY A 34 7.28 -33.50 10.09
C GLY A 34 5.98 -33.20 10.83
N ALA A 35 6.03 -32.31 11.84
CA ALA A 35 4.85 -31.92 12.60
C ALA A 35 3.75 -31.40 11.66
N MET A 36 2.56 -32.01 11.72
CA MET A 36 1.43 -31.58 10.88
C MET A 36 0.88 -30.23 11.34
N GLY A 37 0.38 -29.42 10.39
CA GLY A 37 -0.15 -28.10 10.67
C GLY A 37 0.92 -27.14 11.24
N LEU A 38 2.17 -27.29 10.81
CA LEU A 38 3.29 -26.49 11.30
C LEU A 38 3.06 -25.00 11.11
N ASN A 39 2.50 -24.57 9.97
CA ASN A 39 2.18 -23.17 9.73
C ASN A 39 1.33 -22.54 10.83
N GLN A 40 0.28 -23.23 11.30
CA GLN A 40 -0.59 -22.74 12.38
C GLN A 40 0.14 -22.58 13.71
N LYS A 41 1.15 -23.42 13.95
CA LYS A 41 1.93 -23.41 15.19
C LYS A 41 2.99 -22.31 15.19
N ILE A 42 3.58 -22.03 14.03
CA ILE A 42 4.70 -21.09 13.91
C ILE A 42 4.29 -19.69 13.46
N ILE A 43 3.05 -19.48 13.02
CA ILE A 43 2.55 -18.20 12.51
C ILE A 43 2.83 -17.01 13.46
N GLN A 44 2.68 -17.21 14.76
CA GLN A 44 2.93 -16.17 15.76
C GLN A 44 4.40 -15.73 15.80
N PHE A 45 5.32 -16.61 15.41
CA PHE A 45 6.75 -16.34 15.41
C PHE A 45 7.22 -15.54 14.21
N LEU A 46 6.39 -15.43 13.15
CA LEU A 46 6.68 -14.54 12.01
C LEU A 46 6.69 -13.06 12.41
N SER A 47 6.00 -12.68 13.49
CA SER A 47 5.97 -11.33 14.04
C SER A 47 6.68 -11.17 15.38
N TYR A 48 7.53 -12.14 15.75
CA TYR A 48 8.24 -12.13 17.03
C TYR A 48 9.26 -10.98 17.11
N THR A 49 9.57 -10.52 18.32
CA THR A 49 10.48 -9.40 18.53
C THR A 49 11.89 -9.70 18.01
N GLU A 50 12.41 -10.90 18.31
CA GLU A 50 13.74 -11.33 17.93
C GLU A 50 13.84 -11.74 16.45
N ALA A 51 14.80 -11.15 15.73
CA ALA A 51 14.99 -11.39 14.30
C ALA A 51 15.37 -12.85 13.97
N SER A 52 16.14 -13.51 14.84
CA SER A 52 16.55 -14.92 14.66
C SER A 52 15.34 -15.85 14.64
N ILE A 53 14.37 -15.61 15.52
CA ILE A 53 13.14 -16.40 15.58
C ILE A 53 12.27 -16.13 14.36
N ARG A 54 12.08 -14.84 13.96
CA ARG A 54 11.34 -14.53 12.75
C ARG A 54 11.96 -15.18 11.50
N HIS A 55 13.29 -15.17 11.40
CA HIS A 55 14.00 -15.79 10.30
C HIS A 55 13.84 -17.32 10.29
N ALA A 56 13.97 -17.98 11.45
CA ALA A 56 13.75 -19.41 11.58
C ALA A 56 12.29 -19.80 11.24
N ALA A 57 11.31 -19.07 11.77
CA ALA A 57 9.90 -19.28 11.44
C ALA A 57 9.63 -19.10 9.95
N LEU A 58 10.17 -18.05 9.33
CA LEU A 58 10.06 -17.80 7.89
C LEU A 58 10.60 -18.96 7.06
N ASN A 59 11.77 -19.49 7.40
CA ASN A 59 12.37 -20.60 6.66
C ASN A 59 11.53 -21.88 6.72
N LEU A 60 10.86 -22.12 7.84
CA LEU A 60 10.03 -23.30 8.07
C LEU A 60 8.59 -23.15 7.56
N TYR A 61 8.12 -21.90 7.40
CA TYR A 61 6.75 -21.61 6.96
C TYR A 61 6.57 -22.02 5.49
N GLU A 62 5.47 -22.71 5.16
CA GLU A 62 5.16 -23.13 3.80
C GLU A 62 4.06 -22.23 3.21
N ILE A 63 4.19 -21.87 1.94
CA ILE A 63 3.16 -21.14 1.19
C ILE A 63 2.30 -22.18 0.47
N ILE A 64 1.08 -22.41 0.98
CA ILE A 64 0.14 -23.41 0.49
C ILE A 64 -1.09 -22.75 -0.14
N GLU A 65 -1.47 -21.57 0.37
CA GLU A 65 -2.65 -20.82 -0.04
C GLU A 65 -2.43 -19.31 -0.04
N ASP A 66 -3.45 -18.56 -0.43
CA ASP A 66 -3.38 -17.10 -0.56
C ASP A 66 -3.02 -16.39 0.75
N GLU A 67 -3.58 -16.82 1.87
CA GLU A 67 -3.32 -16.26 3.19
C GLU A 67 -1.86 -16.43 3.61
N ASP A 68 -1.26 -17.57 3.28
CA ASP A 68 0.16 -17.81 3.56
C ASP A 68 1.04 -16.86 2.75
N MET A 69 0.71 -16.72 1.45
CA MET A 69 1.41 -15.80 0.58
C MET A 69 1.32 -14.35 1.09
N ASP A 70 0.14 -13.90 1.52
CA ASP A 70 -0.05 -12.56 2.10
C ASP A 70 0.81 -12.34 3.35
N ARG A 71 0.92 -13.34 4.22
CA ARG A 71 1.77 -13.26 5.43
C ARG A 71 3.23 -13.07 5.07
N ILE A 72 3.73 -13.82 4.09
CA ILE A 72 5.13 -13.69 3.65
C ILE A 72 5.36 -12.37 2.91
N ILE A 73 4.40 -11.88 2.14
CA ILE A 73 4.45 -10.53 1.54
C ILE A 73 4.63 -9.45 2.61
N LEU A 74 3.94 -9.54 3.74
CA LEU A 74 4.11 -8.57 4.84
C LEU A 74 5.53 -8.58 5.42
N MET A 75 6.25 -9.71 5.37
CA MET A 75 7.64 -9.82 5.82
C MET A 75 8.64 -9.10 4.90
N LEU A 76 8.25 -8.70 3.70
CA LEU A 76 9.03 -7.77 2.87
C LEU A 76 9.19 -6.39 3.53
N ASN A 77 8.40 -6.08 4.58
CA ASN A 77 8.56 -4.85 5.37
C ASN A 77 9.41 -5.02 6.63
N ASP A 78 9.98 -6.19 6.86
CA ASP A 78 10.79 -6.43 8.07
C ASP A 78 11.90 -5.39 8.23
N SER A 79 12.24 -5.06 9.48
CA SER A 79 13.32 -4.14 9.78
C SER A 79 14.68 -4.68 9.32
N VAL A 80 14.87 -6.02 9.37
CA VAL A 80 16.11 -6.72 9.05
C VAL A 80 16.15 -7.12 7.58
N ASP A 81 17.19 -6.70 6.87
CA ASP A 81 17.39 -6.96 5.44
C ASP A 81 17.45 -8.44 5.08
N GLN A 82 18.11 -9.24 5.90
CA GLN A 82 18.22 -10.68 5.69
C GLN A 82 16.86 -11.38 5.70
N ILE A 83 15.92 -10.93 6.55
CA ILE A 83 14.56 -11.46 6.60
C ILE A 83 13.77 -11.05 5.36
N ARG A 84 13.91 -9.80 4.91
CA ARG A 84 13.27 -9.36 3.65
C ARG A 84 13.74 -10.16 2.44
N LYS A 85 15.06 -10.43 2.34
CA LYS A 85 15.62 -11.27 1.28
C LYS A 85 15.09 -12.70 1.35
N ALA A 86 15.10 -13.31 2.54
CA ALA A 86 14.56 -14.65 2.73
C ALA A 86 13.06 -14.73 2.39
N ALA A 87 12.27 -13.69 2.68
CA ALA A 87 10.86 -13.59 2.27
C ALA A 87 10.72 -13.50 0.74
N SER A 88 11.54 -12.68 0.09
CA SER A 88 11.59 -12.57 -1.38
C SER A 88 11.94 -13.90 -2.03
N ASP A 89 13.01 -14.55 -1.58
CA ASP A 89 13.45 -15.86 -2.10
C ASP A 89 12.37 -16.94 -1.91
N LYS A 90 11.69 -16.92 -0.76
CA LYS A 90 10.58 -17.85 -0.48
C LYS A 90 9.40 -17.62 -1.42
N LEU A 91 9.01 -16.36 -1.68
CA LEU A 91 7.93 -16.04 -2.63
C LEU A 91 8.29 -16.41 -4.07
N LEU A 92 9.56 -16.23 -4.48
CA LEU A 92 10.03 -16.62 -5.81
C LEU A 92 10.01 -18.13 -6.04
N ASN A 93 10.37 -18.92 -5.02
CA ASN A 93 10.55 -20.36 -5.12
C ASN A 93 9.38 -21.18 -4.58
N ALA A 94 8.29 -20.54 -4.14
CA ALA A 94 7.14 -21.23 -3.61
C ALA A 94 6.47 -22.10 -4.68
N PRO A 95 6.07 -23.35 -4.34
CA PRO A 95 5.27 -24.19 -5.23
C PRO A 95 3.91 -23.57 -5.55
N TYR A 96 3.32 -22.88 -4.58
CA TYR A 96 2.08 -22.13 -4.74
C TYR A 96 2.40 -20.68 -5.03
N GLN A 97 1.90 -20.17 -6.15
CA GLN A 97 2.07 -18.79 -6.56
C GLN A 97 0.74 -18.22 -7.07
N ASN A 98 0.34 -17.08 -6.52
CA ASN A 98 -0.78 -16.30 -7.02
C ASN A 98 -0.33 -14.85 -7.29
N PRO A 99 0.02 -14.54 -8.55
CA PRO A 99 0.51 -13.21 -8.93
C PRO A 99 -0.44 -12.07 -8.59
N LEU A 100 -1.76 -12.32 -8.55
CA LEU A 100 -2.75 -11.31 -8.18
C LEU A 100 -2.57 -10.83 -6.72
N ARG A 101 -2.01 -11.67 -5.83
CA ARG A 101 -1.70 -11.27 -4.45
C ARG A 101 -0.55 -10.27 -4.41
N LEU A 102 0.47 -10.45 -5.26
CA LEU A 102 1.57 -9.48 -5.39
C LEU A 102 1.07 -8.13 -5.91
N ILE A 103 0.18 -8.14 -6.93
CA ILE A 103 -0.41 -6.89 -7.43
C ILE A 103 -1.22 -6.19 -6.35
N LYS A 104 -2.04 -6.92 -5.61
CA LYS A 104 -2.82 -6.36 -4.49
C LYS A 104 -1.91 -5.77 -3.40
N ALA A 105 -0.73 -6.34 -3.20
CA ALA A 105 0.23 -5.84 -2.23
C ALA A 105 0.87 -4.49 -2.62
N LEU A 106 0.83 -4.07 -3.88
CA LEU A 106 1.32 -2.76 -4.33
C LEU A 106 0.56 -1.59 -3.69
N VAL A 107 -0.68 -1.79 -3.24
CA VAL A 107 -1.49 -0.77 -2.54
C VAL A 107 -1.30 -0.79 -1.02
N LEU A 108 -0.59 -1.77 -0.47
CA LEU A 108 -0.30 -1.84 0.96
C LEU A 108 0.61 -0.67 1.40
N PRO A 109 0.44 -0.18 2.63
CA PRO A 109 1.34 0.82 3.18
C PRO A 109 2.74 0.21 3.39
N GLY A 110 3.77 0.94 3.01
CA GLY A 110 5.16 0.54 3.18
C GLY A 110 5.96 0.54 1.86
N ARG A 111 6.98 1.39 1.81
CA ARG A 111 7.86 1.49 0.63
C ARG A 111 8.59 0.17 0.37
N LYS A 112 9.10 -0.48 1.42
CA LYS A 112 9.85 -1.73 1.30
C LYS A 112 9.01 -2.87 0.71
N ILE A 113 7.72 -2.99 1.10
CA ILE A 113 6.82 -3.98 0.50
C ILE A 113 6.71 -3.74 -1.01
N ARG A 114 6.42 -2.50 -1.41
CA ARG A 114 6.26 -2.16 -2.84
C ARG A 114 7.53 -2.45 -3.63
N GLU A 115 8.69 -2.05 -3.13
CA GLU A 115 9.98 -2.33 -3.78
C GLU A 115 10.23 -3.83 -3.92
N GLY A 116 10.05 -4.61 -2.86
CA GLY A 116 10.18 -6.06 -2.91
C GLY A 116 9.16 -6.72 -3.86
N VAL A 117 7.92 -6.24 -3.90
CA VAL A 117 6.92 -6.75 -4.84
C VAL A 117 7.29 -6.42 -6.29
N PHE A 118 7.83 -5.22 -6.59
CA PHE A 118 8.31 -4.92 -7.95
C PHE A 118 9.46 -5.83 -8.38
N GLU A 119 10.43 -6.08 -7.50
CA GLU A 119 11.51 -7.04 -7.76
C GLU A 119 10.97 -8.45 -8.03
N LEU A 120 9.96 -8.89 -7.27
CA LEU A 120 9.30 -10.18 -7.49
C LEU A 120 8.59 -10.23 -8.85
N LEU A 121 7.84 -9.20 -9.22
CA LEU A 121 7.14 -9.12 -10.51
C LEU A 121 8.10 -9.11 -11.69
N GLU A 122 9.28 -8.50 -11.56
CA GLU A 122 10.32 -8.51 -12.59
C GLU A 122 10.96 -9.89 -12.75
N ASN A 123 11.14 -10.64 -11.66
CA ASN A 123 11.82 -11.94 -11.68
C ASN A 123 10.89 -13.12 -12.00
N LEU A 124 9.62 -13.03 -11.70
CA LEU A 124 8.67 -14.14 -11.90
C LEU A 124 8.26 -14.36 -13.36
N ASN A 125 8.65 -13.50 -14.31
CA ASN A 125 8.32 -13.61 -15.74
C ASN A 125 6.85 -14.02 -16.00
N ILE A 126 5.93 -13.30 -15.37
CA ILE A 126 4.51 -13.63 -15.36
C ILE A 126 3.85 -13.13 -16.64
N LYS A 127 3.71 -14.03 -17.64
CA LYS A 127 3.17 -13.68 -18.97
C LYS A 127 1.66 -13.39 -18.99
N GLU A 128 0.92 -13.86 -18.00
CA GLU A 128 -0.56 -13.83 -17.98
C GLU A 128 -1.15 -12.82 -16.98
N LEU A 129 -0.32 -11.93 -16.47
CA LEU A 129 -0.73 -10.99 -15.45
C LEU A 129 -1.64 -9.90 -16.03
N ASP A 130 -2.91 -9.87 -15.65
CA ASP A 130 -3.84 -8.78 -16.03
C ASP A 130 -3.54 -7.51 -15.22
N MET A 131 -2.48 -6.80 -15.63
CA MET A 131 -2.11 -5.51 -15.05
C MET A 131 -3.06 -4.38 -15.46
N PHE A 132 -3.85 -4.59 -16.51
CA PHE A 132 -4.74 -3.57 -17.02
C PHE A 132 -5.80 -3.17 -15.98
N ARG A 133 -6.42 -4.15 -15.31
CA ARG A 133 -7.44 -3.87 -14.28
C ARG A 133 -6.84 -3.16 -13.07
N TYR A 134 -5.64 -3.56 -12.66
CA TYR A 134 -4.91 -2.87 -11.60
C TYR A 134 -4.63 -1.41 -11.99
N ALA A 135 -4.03 -1.20 -13.16
CA ALA A 135 -3.71 0.14 -13.66
C ALA A 135 -4.97 1.03 -13.72
N GLN A 136 -6.07 0.49 -14.25
CA GLN A 136 -7.34 1.21 -14.35
C GLN A 136 -7.91 1.59 -12.97
N ALA A 137 -7.87 0.70 -11.99
CA ALA A 137 -8.35 0.96 -10.62
C ALA A 137 -7.51 2.03 -9.90
N GLU A 138 -6.18 1.98 -10.05
CA GLU A 138 -5.29 2.99 -9.45
C GLU A 138 -5.43 4.35 -10.14
N ILE A 139 -5.61 4.39 -11.46
CA ILE A 139 -5.89 5.63 -12.21
C ILE A 139 -7.23 6.22 -11.77
N GLU A 140 -8.29 5.42 -11.62
CA GLU A 140 -9.59 5.85 -11.08
C GLU A 140 -9.43 6.50 -9.71
N THR A 141 -8.66 5.86 -8.82
CA THR A 141 -8.35 6.42 -7.50
C THR A 141 -7.54 7.72 -7.60
N GLY A 142 -6.64 7.85 -8.56
CA GLY A 142 -5.93 9.10 -8.86
C GLY A 142 -6.87 10.24 -9.26
N TYR A 143 -7.92 9.96 -10.03
CA TYR A 143 -8.97 10.94 -10.32
C TYR A 143 -9.78 11.32 -9.07
N LEU A 144 -10.03 10.40 -8.15
CA LEU A 144 -10.65 10.71 -6.86
C LEU A 144 -9.78 11.66 -6.03
N ASP A 145 -8.47 11.37 -5.93
CA ASP A 145 -7.52 12.26 -5.24
C ASP A 145 -7.51 13.68 -5.88
N LEU A 146 -7.62 13.79 -7.21
CA LEU A 146 -7.71 15.06 -7.93
C LEU A 146 -9.03 15.84 -7.63
N ILE A 147 -10.17 15.13 -7.58
CA ILE A 147 -11.47 15.72 -7.24
C ILE A 147 -11.45 16.23 -5.79
N GLU A 148 -10.86 15.48 -4.87
CA GLU A 148 -10.68 15.88 -3.48
C GLU A 148 -9.82 17.14 -3.37
N ARG A 149 -8.67 17.18 -4.05
CA ARG A 149 -7.85 18.39 -4.13
C ARG A 149 -8.62 19.60 -4.65
N GLN A 150 -9.45 19.42 -5.66
CA GLN A 150 -10.28 20.51 -6.19
C GLN A 150 -11.31 20.98 -5.17
N SER A 151 -11.96 20.06 -4.43
CA SER A 151 -12.95 20.41 -3.41
C SER A 151 -12.34 21.14 -2.21
N ILE A 152 -11.12 20.78 -1.80
CA ILE A 152 -10.37 21.41 -0.71
C ILE A 152 -10.07 22.88 -0.99
N LYS A 153 -9.97 23.29 -2.25
CA LYS A 153 -9.78 24.71 -2.60
C LYS A 153 -10.93 25.60 -2.13
N ASN A 154 -12.09 25.04 -1.89
CA ASN A 154 -13.26 25.78 -1.35
C ASN A 154 -13.15 25.99 0.16
N LEU A 155 -12.27 25.28 0.87
CA LEU A 155 -12.01 25.50 2.28
C LEU A 155 -11.17 26.78 2.48
N PRO A 156 -11.25 27.44 3.65
CA PRO A 156 -10.48 28.62 3.96
C PRO A 156 -8.98 28.41 3.79
N ALA A 157 -8.28 29.47 3.39
CA ALA A 157 -6.84 29.43 3.17
C ALA A 157 -6.09 29.24 4.49
N SER A 158 -5.29 28.18 4.59
CA SER A 158 -4.46 27.87 5.75
C SER A 158 -3.28 26.99 5.39
N SER A 159 -2.24 26.96 6.23
CA SER A 159 -1.09 26.06 6.06
C SER A 159 -1.49 24.58 6.05
N GLU A 160 -2.47 24.22 6.87
CA GLU A 160 -2.99 22.86 6.97
C GLU A 160 -3.74 22.44 5.68
N ARG A 161 -4.49 23.40 5.07
CA ARG A 161 -5.12 23.16 3.76
C ARG A 161 -4.09 22.94 2.66
N ASP A 162 -3.04 23.75 2.65
CA ASP A 162 -1.99 23.63 1.64
C ASP A 162 -1.21 22.31 1.81
N LEU A 163 -0.89 21.92 3.04
CA LEU A 163 -0.31 20.60 3.35
C LEU A 163 -1.22 19.45 2.90
N LEU A 164 -2.53 19.56 3.11
CA LEU A 164 -3.49 18.53 2.66
C LEU A 164 -3.54 18.43 1.12
N GLN A 165 -3.48 19.56 0.43
CA GLN A 165 -3.41 19.57 -1.04
C GLN A 165 -2.13 18.93 -1.56
N ASP A 166 -0.99 19.20 -0.93
CA ASP A 166 0.30 18.61 -1.30
C ASP A 166 0.32 17.11 -1.01
N HIS A 167 -0.17 16.68 0.15
CA HIS A 167 -0.30 15.26 0.49
C HIS A 167 -1.12 14.47 -0.56
N LEU A 168 -2.27 14.99 -0.96
CA LEU A 168 -3.10 14.33 -2.00
C LEU A 168 -2.43 14.35 -3.38
N LYS A 169 -1.66 15.40 -3.70
CA LYS A 169 -0.88 15.46 -4.92
C LYS A 169 0.21 14.40 -4.96
N GLU A 170 0.99 14.31 -3.90
CA GLU A 170 2.07 13.31 -3.77
C GLU A 170 1.50 11.89 -3.83
N LYS A 171 0.38 11.65 -3.17
CA LYS A 171 -0.31 10.37 -3.16
C LYS A 171 -0.79 9.97 -4.56
N MET A 172 -1.41 10.89 -5.30
CA MET A 172 -1.81 10.67 -6.70
C MET A 172 -0.61 10.33 -7.58
N LEU A 173 0.49 11.11 -7.49
CA LEU A 173 1.69 10.88 -8.29
C LEU A 173 2.35 9.54 -7.93
N SER A 174 2.42 9.18 -6.65
CA SER A 174 2.95 7.89 -6.21
C SER A 174 2.13 6.70 -6.75
N ARG A 175 0.80 6.83 -6.85
CA ARG A 175 -0.04 5.81 -7.51
C ARG A 175 0.30 5.64 -8.97
N LEU A 176 0.41 6.74 -9.71
CA LEU A 176 0.74 6.71 -11.13
C LEU A 176 2.14 6.13 -11.37
N GLU A 177 3.10 6.46 -10.51
CA GLU A 177 4.43 5.85 -10.53
C GLU A 177 4.36 4.33 -10.31
N ASN A 178 3.59 3.88 -9.31
CA ASN A 178 3.40 2.45 -9.06
C ASN A 178 2.76 1.73 -10.24
N VAL A 179 1.77 2.34 -10.90
CA VAL A 179 1.16 1.80 -12.13
C VAL A 179 2.21 1.65 -13.23
N LEU A 180 2.99 2.69 -13.50
CA LEU A 180 4.02 2.64 -14.55
C LEU A 180 5.11 1.61 -14.22
N ARG A 181 5.55 1.50 -12.97
CA ARG A 181 6.50 0.47 -12.53
C ARG A 181 5.95 -0.94 -12.71
N ALA A 182 4.68 -1.16 -12.33
CA ALA A 182 4.03 -2.45 -12.51
C ALA A 182 3.90 -2.84 -13.99
N LEU A 183 3.53 -1.90 -14.85
CA LEU A 183 3.48 -2.11 -16.31
C LEU A 183 4.87 -2.37 -16.89
N SER A 184 5.91 -1.69 -16.37
CA SER A 184 7.29 -1.88 -16.83
C SER A 184 7.86 -3.26 -16.47
N ALA A 185 7.36 -3.89 -15.40
CA ALA A 185 7.74 -5.26 -15.03
C ALA A 185 7.30 -6.30 -16.08
N GLN A 186 6.29 -5.99 -16.87
CA GLN A 186 5.80 -6.84 -17.97
C GLN A 186 6.39 -6.49 -19.34
N ASP A 187 7.13 -5.40 -19.46
CA ASP A 187 7.73 -4.98 -20.73
C ASP A 187 9.08 -5.70 -20.97
N PRO A 188 9.12 -6.72 -21.85
CA PRO A 188 10.36 -7.45 -22.14
C PRO A 188 11.38 -6.61 -22.89
N THR A 189 10.98 -5.46 -23.44
CA THR A 189 11.89 -4.57 -24.23
C THR A 189 12.66 -3.61 -23.33
N GLY A 190 12.22 -3.41 -22.08
CA GLY A 190 12.77 -2.46 -21.14
C GLY A 190 12.50 -0.97 -21.48
N ARG A 191 11.77 -0.68 -22.56
CA ARG A 191 11.45 0.70 -22.96
C ARG A 191 10.61 1.42 -21.91
N MET A 192 9.60 0.73 -21.37
CA MET A 192 8.73 1.29 -20.35
C MET A 192 9.52 1.73 -19.12
N ARG A 193 10.57 0.99 -18.70
CA ARG A 193 11.42 1.35 -17.54
C ARG A 193 12.13 2.69 -17.76
N ILE A 194 12.66 2.92 -18.96
CA ILE A 194 13.34 4.18 -19.33
C ILE A 194 12.34 5.34 -19.30
N VAL A 195 11.18 5.15 -19.93
CA VAL A 195 10.10 6.14 -19.98
C VAL A 195 9.59 6.49 -18.57
N CYS A 196 9.33 5.49 -17.72
CA CYS A 196 8.90 5.70 -16.34
C CYS A 196 9.85 6.61 -15.55
N HIS A 197 11.15 6.37 -15.66
CA HIS A 197 12.13 7.20 -14.97
C HIS A 197 12.08 8.67 -15.43
N GLY A 198 11.89 8.91 -16.71
CA GLY A 198 11.85 10.24 -17.27
C GLY A 198 10.57 11.02 -16.97
N VAL A 199 9.41 10.34 -16.89
CA VAL A 199 8.10 10.97 -16.58
C VAL A 199 8.11 11.70 -15.22
N PHE A 200 8.83 11.17 -14.23
CA PHE A 200 8.95 11.77 -12.89
C PHE A 200 10.22 12.59 -12.70
N SER A 201 10.97 12.87 -13.79
CA SER A 201 12.17 13.72 -13.74
C SER A 201 11.85 15.16 -13.34
N GLN A 202 12.79 15.79 -12.61
CA GLN A 202 12.74 17.22 -12.31
C GLN A 202 13.06 18.08 -13.54
N ASP A 203 13.75 17.53 -14.54
CA ASP A 203 14.02 18.20 -15.81
C ASP A 203 12.75 18.24 -16.67
N ALA A 204 12.26 19.46 -16.95
CA ALA A 204 11.02 19.66 -17.69
C ALA A 204 11.08 19.12 -19.13
N ARG A 205 12.25 19.21 -19.80
CA ARG A 205 12.44 18.72 -21.17
C ARG A 205 12.46 17.19 -21.19
N GLN A 206 13.17 16.57 -20.25
CA GLN A 206 13.18 15.12 -20.09
C GLN A 206 11.78 14.59 -19.80
N ARG A 207 11.04 15.25 -18.92
CA ARG A 207 9.67 14.88 -18.58
C ARG A 207 8.73 14.97 -19.79
N SER A 208 8.79 16.07 -20.57
CA SER A 208 7.96 16.23 -21.77
C SER A 208 8.25 15.14 -22.81
N ASN A 209 9.52 14.90 -23.13
CA ASN A 209 9.90 13.86 -24.08
C ASN A 209 9.44 12.46 -23.61
N SER A 210 9.49 12.21 -22.29
CA SER A 210 9.08 10.93 -21.71
C SER A 210 7.56 10.76 -21.71
N LEU A 211 6.78 11.83 -21.59
CA LEU A 211 5.32 11.78 -21.71
C LEU A 211 4.90 11.48 -23.16
N GLU A 212 5.57 12.06 -24.16
CA GLU A 212 5.34 11.72 -25.57
C GLU A 212 5.68 10.24 -25.84
N ALA A 213 6.84 9.77 -25.35
CA ALA A 213 7.23 8.37 -25.48
C ALA A 213 6.26 7.41 -24.73
N LEU A 214 5.71 7.85 -23.59
CA LEU A 214 4.73 7.09 -22.84
C LEU A 214 3.43 6.87 -23.64
N GLU A 215 2.99 7.88 -24.39
CA GLU A 215 1.81 7.79 -25.25
C GLU A 215 1.95 6.71 -26.34
N GLU A 216 3.18 6.50 -26.83
CA GLU A 216 3.47 5.48 -27.85
C GLU A 216 3.57 4.06 -27.28
N VAL A 217 4.00 3.93 -26.02
CA VAL A 217 4.28 2.63 -25.39
C VAL A 217 3.07 2.09 -24.62
N LEU A 218 2.24 2.96 -24.04
CA LEU A 218 1.03 2.56 -23.33
C LEU A 218 -0.08 2.11 -24.27
N ASP A 219 -0.91 1.18 -23.77
CA ASP A 219 -2.21 0.92 -24.39
C ASP A 219 -3.00 2.21 -24.55
N THR A 220 -3.60 2.39 -25.71
CA THR A 220 -4.32 3.63 -26.06
C THR A 220 -5.44 3.99 -25.08
N SER A 221 -6.07 3.00 -24.46
CA SER A 221 -7.14 3.24 -23.47
C SER A 221 -6.60 3.69 -22.13
N LEU A 222 -5.41 3.22 -21.72
CA LEU A 222 -4.71 3.68 -20.52
C LEU A 222 -4.08 5.05 -20.72
N SER A 223 -3.43 5.28 -21.88
CA SER A 223 -2.79 6.59 -22.16
C SER A 223 -3.79 7.74 -22.08
N LYS A 224 -4.99 7.57 -22.67
CA LYS A 224 -6.07 8.58 -22.64
C LYS A 224 -6.56 8.98 -21.26
N ILE A 225 -6.41 8.12 -20.27
CA ILE A 225 -6.86 8.40 -18.89
C ILE A 225 -5.70 8.69 -17.94
N MET A 226 -4.49 8.23 -18.22
CA MET A 226 -3.34 8.40 -17.35
C MET A 226 -2.56 9.69 -17.64
N ILE A 227 -2.29 9.97 -18.91
CA ILE A 227 -1.52 11.16 -19.32
C ILE A 227 -2.14 12.46 -18.79
N PRO A 228 -3.48 12.67 -18.85
CA PRO A 228 -4.11 13.86 -18.28
C PRO A 228 -3.88 14.04 -16.77
N LEU A 229 -3.63 12.98 -16.02
CA LEU A 229 -3.28 13.07 -14.59
C LEU A 229 -1.80 13.39 -14.36
N LEU A 230 -0.91 12.95 -15.27
CA LEU A 230 0.52 13.25 -15.22
C LEU A 230 0.82 14.68 -15.67
N GLU A 231 0.03 15.18 -16.63
CA GLU A 231 0.19 16.51 -17.24
C GLU A 231 -1.10 17.33 -17.09
N ILE A 232 -1.35 17.82 -15.87
CA ILE A 232 -2.56 18.58 -15.56
C ILE A 232 -2.43 20.02 -16.07
N HIS A 233 -2.92 20.28 -17.28
CA HIS A 233 -3.04 21.65 -17.81
C HIS A 233 -4.25 22.38 -17.21
N SER A 234 -5.38 21.70 -17.07
CA SER A 234 -6.60 22.22 -16.47
C SER A 234 -7.26 21.16 -15.59
N THR A 235 -7.33 21.41 -14.28
CA THR A 235 -7.97 20.48 -13.34
C THR A 235 -9.42 20.13 -13.72
N SER A 236 -10.19 21.11 -14.20
CA SER A 236 -11.59 20.91 -14.59
C SER A 236 -11.75 20.02 -15.82
N GLU A 237 -10.87 20.18 -16.81
CA GLU A 237 -10.87 19.35 -18.02
C GLU A 237 -10.40 17.93 -17.71
N THR A 238 -9.34 17.77 -16.92
CA THR A 238 -8.86 16.47 -16.47
C THR A 238 -9.96 15.72 -15.73
N ILE A 239 -10.68 16.36 -14.79
CA ILE A 239 -11.81 15.74 -14.09
C ILE A 239 -12.94 15.34 -15.05
N LYS A 240 -13.23 16.13 -16.08
CA LYS A 240 -14.22 15.76 -17.11
C LYS A 240 -13.82 14.50 -17.87
N ILE A 241 -12.53 14.32 -18.18
CA ILE A 241 -12.00 13.10 -18.81
C ILE A 241 -12.23 11.90 -17.89
N GLY A 242 -11.88 12.01 -16.62
CA GLY A 242 -12.10 10.95 -15.63
C GLY A 242 -13.58 10.57 -15.51
N ARG A 243 -14.49 11.55 -15.43
CA ARG A 243 -15.94 11.30 -15.34
C ARG A 243 -16.56 10.65 -16.56
N LYS A 244 -15.96 10.80 -17.75
CA LYS A 244 -16.41 10.09 -18.95
C LYS A 244 -16.08 8.59 -18.88
N LYS A 245 -15.03 8.23 -18.18
CA LYS A 245 -14.53 6.85 -18.10
C LYS A 245 -14.97 6.13 -16.83
N PHE A 246 -15.03 6.83 -15.70
CA PHE A 246 -15.28 6.28 -14.36
C PHE A 246 -16.53 6.91 -13.75
N ASN A 247 -17.21 6.16 -12.91
CA ASN A 247 -18.33 6.66 -12.11
C ASN A 247 -17.83 7.43 -10.88
N LEU A 248 -17.25 8.61 -11.10
CA LEU A 248 -16.63 9.39 -10.04
C LEU A 248 -17.69 10.19 -9.25
N PRO A 249 -17.59 10.22 -7.90
CA PRO A 249 -18.53 10.97 -7.06
C PRO A 249 -18.41 12.48 -7.28
N SER A 250 -19.51 13.17 -7.02
CA SER A 250 -19.50 14.63 -6.89
C SER A 250 -19.40 14.98 -5.41
N ILE A 251 -18.35 15.69 -5.02
CA ILE A 251 -18.23 16.27 -3.68
C ILE A 251 -18.93 17.62 -3.72
N GLY A 252 -19.84 17.85 -2.77
CA GLY A 252 -20.56 19.14 -2.67
C GLY A 252 -19.58 20.32 -2.49
N ASN A 253 -20.00 21.51 -2.94
CA ASN A 253 -19.15 22.70 -2.90
C ASN A 253 -19.13 23.43 -1.53
N ASN A 254 -19.97 23.03 -0.56
CA ASN A 254 -19.98 23.62 0.77
C ASN A 254 -18.97 22.95 1.70
N HIS A 255 -18.48 23.67 2.68
CA HIS A 255 -17.49 23.18 3.64
C HIS A 255 -17.92 21.90 4.35
N THR A 256 -19.19 21.83 4.77
CA THR A 256 -19.74 20.65 5.47
C THR A 256 -19.66 19.39 4.62
N ALA A 257 -19.98 19.46 3.32
CA ALA A 257 -19.89 18.32 2.42
C ALA A 257 -18.43 17.87 2.22
N VAL A 258 -17.52 18.82 2.08
CA VAL A 258 -16.07 18.53 1.95
C VAL A 258 -15.53 17.87 3.21
N TYR A 259 -15.80 18.43 4.39
CA TYR A 259 -15.38 17.84 5.67
C TYR A 259 -15.95 16.44 5.86
N ASN A 260 -17.27 16.26 5.65
CA ASN A 260 -17.93 14.95 5.78
C ASN A 260 -17.37 13.90 4.84
N HIS A 261 -16.90 14.29 3.66
CA HIS A 261 -16.25 13.39 2.71
C HIS A 261 -14.86 12.99 3.19
N LEU A 262 -14.03 13.96 3.57
CA LEU A 262 -12.61 13.73 3.95
C LEU A 262 -12.49 13.00 5.29
N LEU A 263 -13.35 13.27 6.28
CA LEU A 263 -13.31 12.63 7.60
C LEU A 263 -13.70 11.13 7.57
N LYS A 264 -14.33 10.65 6.48
CA LYS A 264 -14.65 9.22 6.28
C LYS A 264 -13.49 8.42 5.67
N LYS A 265 -12.38 9.08 5.34
CA LYS A 265 -11.24 8.41 4.73
C LYS A 265 -10.51 7.51 5.73
N ARG A 266 -9.90 6.43 5.22
CA ARG A 266 -8.99 5.58 6.01
C ARG A 266 -7.60 6.18 6.17
N ASP A 267 -7.26 7.17 5.35
CA ASP A 267 -5.98 7.89 5.39
C ASP A 267 -5.96 8.82 6.60
N TRP A 268 -5.22 8.43 7.63
CA TRP A 268 -5.17 9.17 8.89
C TRP A 268 -4.60 10.59 8.75
N VAL A 269 -3.69 10.81 7.76
CA VAL A 269 -3.13 12.16 7.48
C VAL A 269 -4.22 13.07 6.96
N VAL A 270 -5.04 12.60 6.01
CA VAL A 270 -6.19 13.33 5.49
C VAL A 270 -7.16 13.70 6.62
N VAL A 271 -7.47 12.74 7.50
CA VAL A 271 -8.40 12.97 8.61
C VAL A 271 -7.85 14.00 9.59
N ILE A 272 -6.58 13.89 10.01
CA ILE A 272 -5.96 14.82 10.96
C ILE A 272 -5.87 16.23 10.37
N LEU A 273 -5.40 16.40 9.15
CA LEU A 273 -5.30 17.72 8.53
C LEU A 273 -6.69 18.34 8.35
N THR A 274 -7.71 17.53 8.01
CA THR A 274 -9.10 18.00 7.92
C THR A 274 -9.63 18.49 9.26
N LEU A 275 -9.38 17.77 10.36
CA LEU A 275 -9.73 18.19 11.72
C LEU A 275 -8.98 19.47 12.13
N ALA A 276 -7.70 19.59 11.77
CA ALA A 276 -6.89 20.78 12.06
C ALA A 276 -7.44 22.03 11.34
N ILE A 277 -7.85 21.90 10.08
CA ILE A 277 -8.50 22.97 9.32
C ILE A 277 -9.82 23.39 10.01
N ALA A 278 -10.67 22.42 10.31
CA ALA A 278 -11.98 22.68 10.91
C ALA A 278 -11.87 23.33 12.31
N LYS A 279 -10.87 22.94 13.12
CA LYS A 279 -10.60 23.53 14.43
C LYS A 279 -10.16 24.98 14.28
N LYS A 280 -9.19 25.25 13.42
CA LYS A 280 -8.60 26.60 13.22
C LYS A 280 -9.63 27.62 12.70
N GLU A 281 -10.58 27.17 11.89
CA GLU A 281 -11.61 27.99 11.26
C GLU A 281 -12.90 28.08 12.09
N ASP A 282 -12.93 27.52 13.29
CA ASP A 282 -14.13 27.42 14.17
C ASP A 282 -15.36 26.82 13.45
N THR A 283 -15.11 25.95 12.45
CA THR A 283 -16.16 25.25 11.71
C THR A 283 -16.50 23.89 12.31
N LYS A 284 -15.92 23.55 13.45
CA LYS A 284 -16.13 22.28 14.17
C LYS A 284 -17.60 21.99 14.48
N HIS A 285 -18.42 23.03 14.67
CA HIS A 285 -19.88 22.87 14.88
C HIS A 285 -20.60 22.23 13.68
N LEU A 286 -20.05 22.37 12.47
CA LEU A 286 -20.61 21.75 11.24
C LEU A 286 -20.44 20.23 11.19
N ILE A 287 -19.47 19.69 11.95
CA ILE A 287 -19.04 18.28 11.92
C ILE A 287 -18.93 17.66 13.31
N GLY A 288 -19.58 18.24 14.33
CA GLY A 288 -19.47 17.81 15.72
C GLY A 288 -19.73 16.30 15.94
N LYS A 289 -20.74 15.73 15.24
CA LYS A 289 -21.04 14.30 15.32
C LYS A 289 -19.87 13.44 14.82
N GLN A 290 -19.22 13.83 13.72
CA GLN A 290 -18.08 13.11 13.16
C GLN A 290 -16.86 13.21 14.08
N ILE A 291 -16.61 14.40 14.67
CA ILE A 291 -15.51 14.59 15.62
C ILE A 291 -15.70 13.68 16.83
N SER A 292 -16.93 13.59 17.38
CA SER A 292 -17.22 12.69 18.50
C SER A 292 -16.96 11.22 18.16
N GLN A 293 -17.33 10.76 16.96
CA GLN A 293 -17.02 9.42 16.50
C GLN A 293 -15.50 9.16 16.34
N LEU A 294 -14.76 10.15 15.85
CA LEU A 294 -13.32 10.05 15.66
C LEU A 294 -12.55 10.11 17.00
N ALA A 295 -13.14 10.67 18.05
CA ALA A 295 -12.58 10.65 19.40
C ALA A 295 -12.55 9.22 20.02
N GLU A 296 -13.31 8.28 19.44
CA GLU A 296 -13.31 6.85 19.79
C GLU A 296 -12.44 6.01 18.82
N SER A 297 -11.67 6.64 17.94
CA SER A 297 -10.84 5.94 16.94
C SER A 297 -9.74 5.11 17.60
N GLU A 298 -9.50 3.90 17.08
CA GLU A 298 -8.35 3.06 17.45
C GLU A 298 -7.01 3.69 17.06
N ASN A 299 -7.00 4.59 16.07
CA ASN A 299 -5.81 5.35 15.70
C ASN A 299 -5.59 6.50 16.70
N LEU A 300 -4.57 6.34 17.54
CA LEU A 300 -4.23 7.30 18.60
C LEU A 300 -4.00 8.74 18.12
N GLN A 301 -3.51 8.92 16.90
CA GLN A 301 -3.28 10.26 16.35
C GLN A 301 -4.61 10.94 15.98
N ILE A 302 -5.52 10.21 15.34
CA ILE A 302 -6.87 10.69 15.04
C ILE A 302 -7.60 10.99 16.34
N GLN A 303 -7.58 10.06 17.31
CA GLN A 303 -8.24 10.20 18.61
C GLN A 303 -7.78 11.49 19.32
N LYS A 304 -6.46 11.69 19.47
CA LYS A 304 -5.89 12.88 20.11
C LYS A 304 -6.34 14.17 19.42
N MET A 305 -6.30 14.20 18.08
CA MET A 305 -6.71 15.38 17.33
C MET A 305 -8.21 15.67 17.45
N ALA A 306 -9.05 14.63 17.41
CA ALA A 306 -10.49 14.77 17.59
C ALA A 306 -10.84 15.27 18.99
N ILE A 307 -10.22 14.75 20.05
CA ILE A 307 -10.42 15.23 21.43
C ILE A 307 -9.99 16.71 21.54
N SER A 308 -8.83 17.08 21.00
CA SER A 308 -8.37 18.47 20.97
C SER A 308 -9.34 19.40 20.23
N ALA A 309 -10.00 18.93 19.18
CA ALA A 309 -11.00 19.71 18.45
C ALA A 309 -12.34 19.86 19.21
N LEU A 310 -12.65 18.97 20.17
CA LEU A 310 -13.86 19.06 21.02
C LEU A 310 -13.65 19.98 22.24
N THR A 311 -12.43 20.05 22.78
CA THR A 311 -12.14 20.69 24.08
C THR A 311 -11.78 22.19 23.97
N GLU A 312 -11.45 22.68 22.81
CA GLU A 312 -11.14 24.08 22.50
C GLU A 312 -12.20 24.69 21.58
#